data_18ee0c5acbd1914366dd28c5bdf3b64a
#
_entry.id   18ee0c5acbd1914366dd28c5bdf3b64a
#
_cell.length_a   1.000
_cell.length_b   1.000
_cell.length_c   1.000
_cell.angle_alpha   90.00
_cell.angle_beta   90.00
_cell.angle_gamma   90.00
#
_symmetry.space_group_name_H-M   'P 1'
#
loop_
_entity.id
_entity.type
_entity.pdbx_description
1 polymer ?
#
loop_
_entity_poly.entity_id
_entity_poly.type
_entity_poly.pdbx_seq_one_letter_code
_entity_poly.pdbx_strand_id
1 'polypeptide(L)'
;MFLRHGHGFFLAGLFLMSATATACADEGMWVFNNLPLGTLKARYGFEPAAGWADHLRSAAVRFNNGGSGSFVSADGLIMTNHHVGADTLAKLGTKDKDYYRDGFFAKTYGEEAKAPDLELNVLVGIEDVTTRVTAGVTAGLDDAAAEKARRKAMAEIEKESTDKTGLRSDVVTLYQGGQYHLYTYKKYTDVRLVFAPE
;
A
#
# COMPACT_ATOMS: atom_id res chain seq x y z
N MET A 1 -81.76 -4.87 20.21
CA MET A 1 -80.93 -6.10 20.07
C MET A 1 -79.98 -5.83 18.94
N PHE A 2 -78.80 -5.28 19.23
CA PHE A 2 -77.79 -4.86 18.24
C PHE A 2 -76.60 -5.82 18.30
N LEU A 3 -76.37 -6.56 17.20
CA LEU A 3 -75.19 -7.39 17.00
C LEU A 3 -74.04 -6.52 16.42
N ARG A 4 -72.94 -6.38 17.16
CA ARG A 4 -71.70 -5.75 16.66
C ARG A 4 -70.82 -6.85 16.07
N HIS A 5 -70.56 -6.74 14.75
CA HIS A 5 -69.58 -7.55 14.07
C HIS A 5 -68.17 -6.93 14.30
N GLY A 6 -67.30 -7.66 15.00
CA GLY A 6 -65.90 -7.32 15.13
C GLY A 6 -65.10 -7.80 13.92
N HIS A 7 -64.49 -6.87 13.21
CA HIS A 7 -63.52 -7.19 12.15
C HIS A 7 -62.13 -7.35 12.79
N GLY A 8 -61.67 -8.57 12.85
CA GLY A 8 -60.31 -8.88 13.26
C GLY A 8 -59.35 -8.58 12.10
N PHE A 9 -58.49 -7.56 12.25
CA PHE A 9 -57.36 -7.34 11.37
C PHE A 9 -56.22 -8.30 11.72
N PHE A 10 -55.95 -9.27 10.85
CA PHE A 10 -54.73 -10.07 10.88
C PHE A 10 -53.62 -9.25 10.25
N LEU A 11 -52.71 -8.71 11.08
CA LEU A 11 -51.43 -8.19 10.64
C LEU A 11 -50.50 -9.37 10.39
N ALA A 12 -50.32 -9.74 9.14
CA ALA A 12 -49.25 -10.67 8.71
C ALA A 12 -47.93 -9.89 8.70
N GLY A 13 -47.16 -10.03 9.79
CA GLY A 13 -45.79 -9.49 9.87
C GLY A 13 -44.86 -10.28 8.93
N LEU A 14 -44.51 -9.69 7.80
CA LEU A 14 -43.52 -10.23 6.89
C LEU A 14 -42.13 -10.02 7.52
N PHE A 15 -41.58 -11.04 8.21
CA PHE A 15 -40.21 -11.06 8.68
C PHE A 15 -39.29 -11.22 7.47
N LEU A 16 -38.73 -10.10 6.97
CA LEU A 16 -37.59 -10.14 6.05
C LEU A 16 -36.39 -10.67 6.83
N MET A 17 -36.12 -11.96 6.72
CA MET A 17 -34.83 -12.53 7.10
C MET A 17 -33.79 -12.00 6.10
N SER A 18 -33.12 -10.90 6.46
CA SER A 18 -31.88 -10.49 5.80
C SER A 18 -30.85 -11.59 6.03
N ALA A 19 -30.62 -12.43 5.02
CA ALA A 19 -29.48 -13.33 5.00
C ALA A 19 -28.23 -12.47 4.98
N THR A 20 -27.65 -12.23 6.15
CA THR A 20 -26.31 -11.66 6.25
C THR A 20 -25.35 -12.74 5.74
N ALA A 21 -24.99 -12.66 4.46
CA ALA A 21 -23.85 -13.41 3.95
C ALA A 21 -22.64 -12.99 4.79
N THR A 22 -22.14 -13.88 5.62
CA THR A 22 -20.85 -13.69 6.31
C THR A 22 -19.79 -13.58 5.22
N ALA A 23 -19.27 -12.38 4.98
CA ALA A 23 -18.08 -12.21 4.17
C ALA A 23 -16.92 -12.83 4.94
N CYS A 24 -16.57 -14.08 4.62
CA CYS A 24 -15.34 -14.71 5.09
C CYS A 24 -14.20 -14.14 4.24
N ALA A 25 -13.37 -13.31 4.84
CA ALA A 25 -12.08 -12.96 4.29
C ALA A 25 -11.08 -14.08 4.59
N ASP A 26 -10.23 -14.42 3.63
CA ASP A 26 -9.11 -15.33 3.88
C ASP A 26 -8.06 -14.63 4.73
N GLU A 27 -7.53 -15.34 5.71
CA GLU A 27 -6.40 -14.87 6.51
C GLU A 27 -5.11 -14.90 5.68
N GLY A 28 -4.26 -13.92 5.89
CA GLY A 28 -2.93 -13.85 5.31
C GLY A 28 -2.56 -12.46 4.82
N MET A 29 -1.24 -12.23 4.73
CA MET A 29 -0.66 -11.08 4.07
C MET A 29 0.22 -11.59 2.93
N TRP A 30 -0.12 -11.21 1.71
CA TRP A 30 0.51 -11.73 0.50
C TRP A 30 1.40 -10.67 -0.13
N VAL A 31 2.63 -11.07 -0.47
CA VAL A 31 3.56 -10.20 -1.20
C VAL A 31 3.34 -10.35 -2.72
N PHE A 32 3.65 -9.31 -3.49
CA PHE A 32 3.39 -9.27 -4.94
C PHE A 32 4.07 -10.40 -5.73
N ASN A 33 5.21 -10.87 -5.27
CA ASN A 33 5.94 -11.96 -5.91
C ASN A 33 5.56 -13.36 -5.39
N ASN A 34 4.59 -13.46 -4.48
CA ASN A 34 4.10 -14.74 -3.95
C ASN A 34 2.61 -14.67 -3.65
N LEU A 35 1.80 -14.50 -4.69
CA LEU A 35 0.34 -14.46 -4.58
C LEU A 35 -0.22 -15.87 -4.37
N PRO A 36 -1.33 -16.03 -3.61
CA PRO A 36 -1.98 -17.32 -3.37
C PRO A 36 -2.85 -17.74 -4.57
N LEU A 37 -2.24 -17.91 -5.75
CA LEU A 37 -2.94 -18.14 -7.01
C LEU A 37 -3.88 -19.35 -6.97
N GLY A 38 -3.49 -20.42 -6.29
CA GLY A 38 -4.35 -21.60 -6.09
C GLY A 38 -5.62 -21.29 -5.32
N THR A 39 -5.52 -20.51 -4.25
CA THR A 39 -6.66 -20.08 -3.43
C THR A 39 -7.57 -19.12 -4.21
N LEU A 40 -6.97 -18.15 -4.91
CA LEU A 40 -7.71 -17.20 -5.74
C LEU A 40 -8.55 -17.91 -6.80
N LYS A 41 -7.98 -18.90 -7.48
CA LYS A 41 -8.69 -19.71 -8.47
C LYS A 41 -9.76 -20.60 -7.83
N ALA A 42 -9.40 -21.35 -6.80
CA ALA A 42 -10.30 -22.36 -6.22
C ALA A 42 -11.49 -21.75 -5.48
N ARG A 43 -11.27 -20.64 -4.74
CA ARG A 43 -12.33 -20.04 -3.93
C ARG A 43 -13.11 -18.92 -4.64
N TYR A 44 -12.43 -18.15 -5.49
CA TYR A 44 -13.03 -16.95 -6.09
C TYR A 44 -13.16 -17.03 -7.61
N GLY A 45 -12.71 -18.12 -8.24
CA GLY A 45 -12.69 -18.24 -9.71
C GLY A 45 -11.82 -17.16 -10.38
N PHE A 46 -10.93 -16.52 -9.63
CA PHE A 46 -10.09 -15.43 -10.11
C PHE A 46 -8.72 -15.95 -10.53
N GLU A 47 -8.41 -15.80 -11.82
CA GLU A 47 -7.12 -16.11 -12.42
C GLU A 47 -6.52 -14.83 -12.97
N PRO A 48 -5.61 -14.16 -12.22
CA PRO A 48 -5.00 -12.94 -12.73
C PRO A 48 -4.17 -13.23 -13.98
N ALA A 49 -4.26 -12.33 -14.97
CA ALA A 49 -3.44 -12.41 -16.19
C ALA A 49 -1.94 -12.28 -15.86
N ALA A 50 -1.10 -12.80 -16.75
CA ALA A 50 0.35 -12.60 -16.63
C ALA A 50 0.70 -11.12 -16.52
N GLY A 51 1.54 -10.75 -15.55
CA GLY A 51 1.94 -9.37 -15.30
C GLY A 51 0.94 -8.55 -14.46
N TRP A 52 -0.21 -9.09 -14.07
CA TRP A 52 -1.19 -8.37 -13.26
C TRP A 52 -0.60 -7.89 -11.91
N ALA A 53 0.13 -8.76 -11.20
CA ALA A 53 0.78 -8.40 -9.95
C ALA A 53 1.87 -7.33 -10.14
N ASP A 54 2.64 -7.43 -11.21
CA ASP A 54 3.66 -6.42 -11.56
C ASP A 54 3.04 -5.07 -11.91
N HIS A 55 1.90 -5.08 -12.61
CA HIS A 55 1.15 -3.87 -12.89
C HIS A 55 0.67 -3.19 -11.61
N LEU A 56 0.04 -3.94 -10.70
CA LEU A 56 -0.41 -3.40 -9.41
C LEU A 56 0.76 -2.88 -8.57
N ARG A 57 1.86 -3.64 -8.48
CA ARG A 57 3.07 -3.24 -7.77
C ARG A 57 3.64 -1.94 -8.33
N SER A 58 3.70 -1.81 -9.66
CA SER A 58 4.26 -0.63 -10.34
C SER A 58 3.33 0.58 -10.26
N ALA A 59 2.02 0.36 -10.12
CA ALA A 59 1.05 1.43 -9.88
C ALA A 59 1.02 1.91 -8.41
N ALA A 60 1.44 1.06 -7.48
CA ALA A 60 1.45 1.39 -6.06
C ALA A 60 2.62 2.32 -5.70
N VAL A 61 2.34 3.35 -4.89
CA VAL A 61 3.30 4.37 -4.48
C VAL A 61 3.36 4.43 -2.95
N ARG A 62 4.58 4.46 -2.41
CA ARG A 62 4.85 4.70 -0.98
C ARG A 62 5.36 6.11 -0.79
N PHE A 63 4.73 6.86 0.11
CA PHE A 63 5.17 8.20 0.52
C PHE A 63 6.22 8.11 1.62
N ASN A 64 7.22 9.01 1.62
CA ASN A 64 8.27 9.04 2.65
C ASN A 64 7.75 9.49 4.03
N ASN A 65 6.67 10.26 4.06
CA ASN A 65 6.02 10.72 5.30
C ASN A 65 5.01 9.71 5.87
N GLY A 66 4.95 8.51 5.29
CA GLY A 66 3.95 7.49 5.62
C GLY A 66 2.71 7.56 4.72
N GLY A 67 2.10 6.43 4.52
CA GLY A 67 0.97 6.30 3.63
C GLY A 67 1.31 5.78 2.24
N SER A 68 0.30 5.54 1.47
CA SER A 68 0.37 5.00 0.12
C SER A 68 -0.56 5.73 -0.84
N GLY A 69 -0.31 5.60 -2.12
CA GLY A 69 -1.16 6.09 -3.19
C GLY A 69 -1.04 5.18 -4.41
N SER A 70 -1.68 5.59 -5.49
CA SER A 70 -1.62 4.86 -6.75
C SER A 70 -1.51 5.82 -7.92
N PHE A 71 -0.71 5.45 -8.92
CA PHE A 71 -0.81 6.08 -10.24
C PHE A 71 -2.17 5.80 -10.84
N VAL A 72 -2.83 6.85 -11.32
CA VAL A 72 -4.15 6.81 -11.95
C VAL A 72 -4.13 7.34 -13.38
N SER A 73 -2.96 7.77 -13.87
CA SER A 73 -2.74 8.14 -15.28
C SER A 73 -1.34 7.75 -15.76
N ALA A 74 -1.17 7.66 -17.07
CA ALA A 74 0.13 7.45 -17.71
C ALA A 74 1.09 8.66 -17.55
N ASP A 75 0.54 9.85 -17.29
CA ASP A 75 1.29 11.10 -17.16
C ASP A 75 1.76 11.39 -15.73
N GLY A 76 1.64 10.39 -14.82
CA GLY A 76 2.17 10.49 -13.47
C GLY A 76 1.20 11.08 -12.43
N LEU A 77 -0.10 11.20 -12.74
CA LEU A 77 -1.08 11.60 -11.74
C LEU A 77 -1.23 10.50 -10.68
N ILE A 78 -1.11 10.90 -9.41
CA ILE A 78 -1.19 10.00 -8.26
C ILE A 78 -2.36 10.41 -7.38
N MET A 79 -3.15 9.42 -6.98
CA MET A 79 -4.22 9.58 -6.00
C MET A 79 -3.80 8.98 -4.65
N THR A 80 -4.07 9.72 -3.59
CA THR A 80 -3.84 9.27 -2.20
C THR A 80 -4.94 9.79 -1.29
N ASN A 81 -4.89 9.41 -0.02
CA ASN A 81 -5.83 9.91 0.98
C ASN A 81 -5.48 11.33 1.43
N HIS A 82 -6.49 12.12 1.78
CA HIS A 82 -6.32 13.50 2.23
C HIS A 82 -5.30 13.62 3.39
N HIS A 83 -5.38 12.74 4.40
CA HIS A 83 -4.48 12.79 5.56
C HIS A 83 -3.00 12.57 5.19
N VAL A 84 -2.68 11.87 4.09
CA VAL A 84 -1.31 11.70 3.60
C VAL A 84 -0.77 13.01 3.01
N GLY A 85 -1.64 13.79 2.36
CA GLY A 85 -1.32 15.11 1.78
C GLY A 85 -1.43 16.28 2.75
N ALA A 86 -2.04 16.09 3.93
CA ALA A 86 -2.40 17.16 4.85
C ALA A 86 -1.24 18.08 5.26
N ASP A 87 -0.08 17.51 5.60
CA ASP A 87 1.14 18.27 5.95
C ASP A 87 1.64 19.11 4.75
N THR A 88 1.54 18.57 3.54
CA THR A 88 1.89 19.30 2.31
C THR A 88 0.94 20.47 2.08
N LEU A 89 -0.38 20.28 2.24
CA LEU A 89 -1.37 21.34 2.14
C LEU A 89 -1.10 22.48 3.13
N ALA A 90 -0.79 22.11 4.38
CA ALA A 90 -0.44 23.07 5.42
C ALA A 90 0.85 23.86 5.11
N LYS A 91 1.89 23.16 4.61
CA LYS A 91 3.17 23.80 4.24
C LYS A 91 3.08 24.72 3.02
N LEU A 92 2.20 24.41 2.07
CA LEU A 92 1.96 25.22 0.87
C LEU A 92 1.01 26.38 1.15
N GLY A 93 0.20 26.31 2.19
CA GLY A 93 -0.69 27.37 2.62
C GLY A 93 0.04 28.67 2.97
N THR A 94 -0.65 29.79 2.84
CA THR A 94 -0.19 31.12 3.24
C THR A 94 -1.18 31.76 4.18
N LYS A 95 -0.87 32.97 4.72
CA LYS A 95 -1.81 33.71 5.55
C LYS A 95 -3.14 34.02 4.85
N ASP A 96 -3.10 34.15 3.53
CA ASP A 96 -4.24 34.53 2.69
C ASP A 96 -4.88 33.35 1.95
N LYS A 97 -4.24 32.16 1.98
CA LYS A 97 -4.69 30.96 1.29
C LYS A 97 -4.48 29.73 2.17
N ASP A 98 -5.56 29.20 2.70
CA ASP A 98 -5.56 27.98 3.49
C ASP A 98 -5.96 26.79 2.60
N TYR A 99 -4.96 26.16 1.95
CA TYR A 99 -5.22 25.02 1.06
C TYR A 99 -5.76 23.78 1.79
N TYR A 100 -5.57 23.69 3.10
CA TYR A 100 -6.14 22.62 3.90
C TYR A 100 -7.65 22.77 4.06
N ARG A 101 -8.13 24.01 4.24
CA ARG A 101 -9.55 24.33 4.42
C ARG A 101 -10.26 24.58 3.09
N ASP A 102 -9.63 25.37 2.20
CA ASP A 102 -10.27 25.93 1.01
C ASP A 102 -10.01 25.08 -0.25
N GLY A 103 -9.22 23.99 -0.10
CA GLY A 103 -8.83 23.15 -1.22
C GLY A 103 -7.78 23.77 -2.14
N PHE A 104 -7.39 23.01 -3.16
CA PHE A 104 -6.46 23.44 -4.21
C PHE A 104 -6.81 22.81 -5.55
N PHE A 105 -6.70 23.56 -6.63
CA PHE A 105 -6.83 23.06 -7.99
C PHE A 105 -5.91 23.79 -8.95
N ALA A 106 -4.95 23.07 -9.55
CA ALA A 106 -4.12 23.53 -10.65
C ALA A 106 -4.83 23.24 -11.98
N LYS A 107 -5.11 24.29 -12.76
CA LYS A 107 -5.75 24.16 -14.08
C LYS A 107 -4.74 23.83 -15.18
N THR A 108 -3.47 24.09 -14.93
CA THR A 108 -2.35 23.86 -15.85
C THR A 108 -1.14 23.32 -15.10
N TYR A 109 -0.21 22.68 -15.79
CA TYR A 109 1.06 22.22 -15.21
C TYR A 109 1.88 23.34 -14.54
N GLY A 110 1.77 24.58 -15.05
CA GLY A 110 2.46 25.73 -14.47
C GLY A 110 1.89 26.21 -13.14
N GLU A 111 0.66 25.82 -12.81
CA GLU A 111 -0.02 26.15 -11.57
C GLU A 111 0.19 25.07 -10.48
N GLU A 112 0.76 23.91 -10.83
CA GLU A 112 1.05 22.86 -9.89
C GLU A 112 2.04 23.33 -8.82
N ALA A 113 1.68 23.15 -7.55
CA ALA A 113 2.51 23.59 -6.45
C ALA A 113 3.49 22.50 -6.02
N LYS A 114 4.80 22.77 -6.07
CA LYS A 114 5.83 21.82 -5.65
C LYS A 114 5.70 21.51 -4.17
N ALA A 115 5.50 20.24 -3.84
CA ALA A 115 5.45 19.77 -2.47
C ALA A 115 6.86 19.75 -1.87
N PRO A 116 7.14 20.53 -0.80
CA PRO A 116 8.43 20.51 -0.15
C PRO A 116 8.63 19.17 0.58
N ASP A 117 9.85 18.63 0.52
CA ASP A 117 10.28 17.45 1.28
C ASP A 117 9.48 16.17 1.02
N LEU A 118 8.59 16.15 0.02
CA LEU A 118 7.82 14.98 -0.33
C LEU A 118 8.58 14.11 -1.33
N GLU A 119 8.71 12.84 -1.00
CA GLU A 119 9.36 11.83 -1.81
C GLU A 119 8.42 10.66 -2.02
N LEU A 120 8.35 10.18 -3.24
CA LEU A 120 7.56 9.02 -3.62
C LEU A 120 8.47 7.87 -4.05
N ASN A 121 8.16 6.67 -3.58
CA ASN A 121 8.93 5.46 -3.84
C ASN A 121 8.03 4.42 -4.50
N VAL A 122 8.43 3.94 -5.66
CA VAL A 122 7.76 2.88 -6.43
C VAL A 122 8.61 1.63 -6.37
N LEU A 123 8.06 0.53 -5.90
CA LEU A 123 8.74 -0.77 -5.83
C LEU A 123 8.91 -1.33 -7.25
N VAL A 124 10.14 -1.36 -7.75
CA VAL A 124 10.44 -1.82 -9.12
C VAL A 124 11.06 -3.21 -9.18
N GLY A 125 11.64 -3.70 -8.08
CA GLY A 125 12.25 -5.03 -8.02
C GLY A 125 12.06 -5.70 -6.67
N ILE A 126 11.89 -7.02 -6.69
CA ILE A 126 11.87 -7.90 -5.50
C ILE A 126 12.77 -9.10 -5.81
N GLU A 127 13.76 -9.35 -4.96
CA GLU A 127 14.67 -10.49 -5.05
C GLU A 127 14.71 -11.22 -3.69
N ASP A 128 14.59 -12.55 -3.69
CA ASP A 128 14.80 -13.35 -2.48
C ASP A 128 16.30 -13.44 -2.18
N VAL A 129 16.72 -12.86 -1.07
CA VAL A 129 18.10 -12.84 -0.59
C VAL A 129 18.28 -13.64 0.70
N THR A 130 17.32 -14.48 1.06
CA THR A 130 17.28 -15.25 2.31
C THR A 130 18.57 -16.04 2.53
N THR A 131 19.01 -16.78 1.50
CA THR A 131 20.25 -17.57 1.58
C THR A 131 21.48 -16.69 1.82
N ARG A 132 21.53 -15.50 1.20
CA ARG A 132 22.66 -14.56 1.39
C ARG A 132 22.68 -13.99 2.80
N VAL A 133 21.52 -13.61 3.34
CA VAL A 133 21.42 -13.06 4.70
C VAL A 133 21.75 -14.10 5.76
N THR A 134 21.32 -15.35 5.55
CA THR A 134 21.54 -16.43 6.52
C THR A 134 22.91 -17.09 6.43
N ALA A 135 23.63 -16.93 5.33
CA ALA A 135 24.96 -17.55 5.12
C ALA A 135 26.01 -17.19 6.19
N GLY A 136 25.90 -15.99 6.77
CA GLY A 136 26.82 -15.55 7.85
C GLY A 136 26.43 -16.04 9.25
N VAL A 137 25.30 -16.73 9.39
CA VAL A 137 24.84 -17.27 10.69
C VAL A 137 25.31 -18.71 10.82
N THR A 138 26.46 -18.90 11.46
CA THR A 138 27.04 -20.24 11.67
C THR A 138 26.51 -20.89 12.93
N ALA A 139 26.53 -22.22 12.97
CA ALA A 139 26.15 -22.98 14.18
C ALA A 139 27.02 -22.58 15.37
N GLY A 140 26.38 -22.41 16.54
CA GLY A 140 27.07 -22.07 17.78
C GLY A 140 27.13 -20.58 18.11
N LEU A 141 26.60 -19.70 17.26
CA LEU A 141 26.40 -18.30 17.59
C LEU A 141 25.25 -18.16 18.61
N ASP A 142 25.41 -17.26 19.58
CA ASP A 142 24.28 -16.81 20.39
C ASP A 142 23.34 -15.91 19.58
N ASP A 143 22.16 -15.63 20.11
CA ASP A 143 21.13 -14.87 19.41
C ASP A 143 21.60 -13.44 19.03
N ALA A 144 22.39 -12.80 19.88
CA ALA A 144 22.89 -11.45 19.64
C ALA A 144 23.94 -11.43 18.52
N ALA A 145 24.85 -12.42 18.49
CA ALA A 145 25.83 -12.57 17.43
C ALA A 145 25.18 -12.96 16.10
N ALA A 146 24.20 -13.86 16.11
CA ALA A 146 23.42 -14.26 14.94
C ALA A 146 22.67 -13.06 14.35
N GLU A 147 22.04 -12.24 15.18
CA GLU A 147 21.32 -11.05 14.75
C GLU A 147 22.27 -9.98 14.18
N LYS A 148 23.45 -9.80 14.79
CA LYS A 148 24.49 -8.91 14.27
C LYS A 148 24.98 -9.37 12.90
N ALA A 149 25.18 -10.69 12.70
CA ALA A 149 25.57 -11.26 11.41
C ALA A 149 24.52 -11.00 10.33
N ARG A 150 23.24 -11.22 10.63
CA ARG A 150 22.13 -10.91 9.70
C ARG A 150 22.10 -9.45 9.31
N ARG A 151 22.13 -8.52 10.28
CA ARG A 151 22.12 -7.08 9.99
C ARG A 151 23.31 -6.63 9.14
N LYS A 152 24.49 -7.20 9.38
CA LYS A 152 25.66 -6.93 8.55
C LYS A 152 25.45 -7.38 7.12
N ALA A 153 24.98 -8.62 6.91
CA ALA A 153 24.69 -9.15 5.59
C ALA A 153 23.63 -8.33 4.84
N MET A 154 22.56 -7.93 5.53
CA MET A 154 21.51 -7.06 4.97
C MET A 154 22.10 -5.73 4.47
N ALA A 155 22.89 -5.04 5.31
CA ALA A 155 23.51 -3.76 4.94
C ALA A 155 24.48 -3.89 3.74
N GLU A 156 25.23 -4.99 3.67
CA GLU A 156 26.14 -5.28 2.54
C GLU A 156 25.36 -5.50 1.24
N ILE A 157 24.23 -6.24 1.29
CA ILE A 157 23.33 -6.48 0.16
C ILE A 157 22.68 -5.19 -0.34
N GLU A 158 22.19 -4.37 0.58
CA GLU A 158 21.58 -3.06 0.27
C GLU A 158 22.58 -2.12 -0.41
N LYS A 159 23.81 -2.06 0.15
CA LYS A 159 24.89 -1.25 -0.42
C LYS A 159 25.28 -1.72 -1.81
N GLU A 160 25.53 -3.04 -1.99
CA GLU A 160 25.87 -3.62 -3.30
C GLU A 160 24.80 -3.31 -4.35
N SER A 161 23.52 -3.49 -4.00
CA SER A 161 22.40 -3.19 -4.88
C SER A 161 22.34 -1.71 -5.25
N THR A 162 22.50 -0.82 -4.27
CA THR A 162 22.48 0.62 -4.49
C THR A 162 23.64 1.06 -5.36
N ASP A 163 24.85 0.57 -5.11
CA ASP A 163 26.05 0.90 -5.89
C ASP A 163 25.92 0.41 -7.35
N LYS A 164 25.28 -0.74 -7.56
CA LYS A 164 25.09 -1.34 -8.89
C LYS A 164 23.98 -0.67 -9.69
N THR A 165 22.88 -0.29 -9.04
CA THR A 165 21.64 0.15 -9.72
C THR A 165 21.41 1.65 -9.66
N GLY A 166 22.02 2.35 -8.70
CA GLY A 166 21.71 3.75 -8.37
C GLY A 166 20.33 3.93 -7.73
N LEU A 167 19.63 2.84 -7.42
CA LEU A 167 18.29 2.85 -6.86
C LEU A 167 18.35 2.62 -5.35
N ARG A 168 17.37 3.17 -4.62
CA ARG A 168 17.19 2.85 -3.21
C ARG A 168 16.89 1.35 -3.06
N SER A 169 17.62 0.69 -2.17
CA SER A 169 17.50 -0.74 -1.91
C SER A 169 17.37 -1.00 -0.42
N ASP A 170 16.32 -1.72 -0.03
CA ASP A 170 16.03 -2.05 1.37
C ASP A 170 15.84 -3.59 1.46
N VAL A 171 16.51 -4.26 2.41
CA VAL A 171 16.23 -5.68 2.71
C VAL A 171 15.11 -5.76 3.73
N VAL A 172 14.00 -6.35 3.33
CA VAL A 172 12.79 -6.50 4.14
C VAL A 172 12.75 -7.89 4.77
N THR A 173 12.60 -7.92 6.10
CA THR A 173 12.39 -9.15 6.86
C THR A 173 10.92 -9.57 6.78
N LEU A 174 10.65 -10.76 6.29
CA LEU A 174 9.32 -11.35 6.16
C LEU A 174 9.16 -12.57 7.07
N TYR A 175 7.92 -12.86 7.43
CA TYR A 175 7.55 -14.06 8.22
C TYR A 175 8.42 -14.23 9.48
N GLN A 176 8.61 -13.13 10.23
CA GLN A 176 9.40 -13.12 11.48
C GLN A 176 10.85 -13.59 11.30
N GLY A 177 11.45 -13.33 10.15
CA GLY A 177 12.82 -13.75 9.82
C GLY A 177 12.92 -15.07 9.09
N GLY A 178 11.80 -15.64 8.66
CA GLY A 178 11.77 -16.83 7.80
C GLY A 178 12.23 -16.57 6.37
N GLN A 179 12.08 -15.32 5.90
CA GLN A 179 12.55 -14.87 4.58
C GLN A 179 13.08 -13.44 4.63
N TYR A 180 13.99 -13.13 3.70
CA TYR A 180 14.56 -11.80 3.49
C TYR A 180 14.50 -11.47 2.01
N HIS A 181 13.81 -10.37 1.67
CA HIS A 181 13.71 -9.92 0.29
C HIS A 181 14.35 -8.57 0.11
N LEU A 182 15.16 -8.42 -0.93
CA LEU A 182 15.71 -7.14 -1.37
C LEU A 182 14.65 -6.42 -2.20
N TYR A 183 14.20 -5.27 -1.74
CA TYR A 183 13.25 -4.39 -2.41
C TYR A 183 14.01 -3.22 -3.03
N THR A 184 13.83 -3.03 -4.34
CA THR A 184 14.47 -1.94 -5.09
C THR A 184 13.42 -0.92 -5.47
N TYR A 185 13.66 0.36 -5.14
CA TYR A 185 12.70 1.44 -5.34
C TYR A 185 13.21 2.49 -6.31
N LYS A 186 12.34 2.89 -7.25
CA LYS A 186 12.52 4.11 -8.01
C LYS A 186 11.95 5.28 -7.21
N LYS A 187 12.79 6.29 -6.97
CA LYS A 187 12.46 7.47 -6.19
C LYS A 187 12.10 8.64 -7.07
N TYR A 188 11.06 9.40 -6.70
CA TYR A 188 10.65 10.65 -7.32
C TYR A 188 10.63 11.75 -6.26
N THR A 189 11.28 12.89 -6.57
CA THR A 189 11.44 14.05 -5.66
C THR A 189 10.81 15.33 -6.19
N ASP A 190 10.44 15.40 -7.48
CA ASP A 190 9.64 16.49 -8.00
C ASP A 190 8.16 16.10 -7.94
N VAL A 191 7.62 16.19 -6.72
CA VAL A 191 6.23 15.88 -6.42
C VAL A 191 5.46 17.18 -6.32
N ARG A 192 4.29 17.23 -6.94
CA ARG A 192 3.48 18.44 -7.02
C ARG A 192 2.06 18.21 -6.63
N LEU A 193 1.48 19.16 -5.91
CA LEU A 193 0.05 19.19 -5.63
C LEU A 193 -0.70 19.64 -6.87
N VAL A 194 -1.68 18.85 -7.29
CA VAL A 194 -2.53 19.11 -8.46
C VAL A 194 -3.95 19.44 -8.03
N PHE A 195 -4.48 18.65 -7.09
CA PHE A 195 -5.84 18.80 -6.60
C PHE A 195 -5.95 18.34 -5.15
N ALA A 196 -6.69 19.11 -4.36
CA ALA A 196 -7.20 18.71 -3.05
C ALA A 196 -8.61 19.29 -2.90
N PRO A 197 -9.63 18.50 -2.54
CA PRO A 197 -10.97 19.03 -2.26
C PRO A 197 -10.98 19.84 -0.96
N GLU A 198 -12.01 20.67 -0.82
CA GLU A 198 -12.39 21.36 0.42
C GLU A 198 -12.75 20.38 1.54
#